data_ca0cc5b294a066b630fc9b8382d81093
#
_entry.id   ca0cc5b294a066b630fc9b8382d81093
#
_cell.length_a   1.000
_cell.length_b   1.000
_cell.length_c   1.000
_cell.angle_alpha   90.00
_cell.angle_beta   90.00
_cell.angle_gamma   90.00
#
_symmetry.space_group_name_H-M   'P 1'
#
loop_
_entity.id
_entity.type
_entity.pdbx_description
1 polymer ?
#
loop_
_entity_poly.entity_id
_entity_poly.type
_entity_poly.pdbx_seq_one_letter_code
_entity_poly.pdbx_strand_id
1 'polypeptide(L)'
;MYKISKQFSFSASHVLDLLGKDHPCARMHGHNYVITVHLQSETLDEYGFVKDYKSLCVVKQFIDDKLDHRHLNDVIPGHPTSENIARFIYDRFKPGLPELYAVEVSETPQTSCVYEPSR
;
A
#
# COMPACT_ATOMS: atom_id res chain seq x y z
N MET A 1 -18.95 -11.76 8.91
CA MET A 1 -17.69 -11.34 8.28
C MET A 1 -16.88 -10.50 9.25
N TYR A 2 -15.66 -10.90 9.52
CA TYR A 2 -14.73 -10.13 10.36
C TYR A 2 -13.72 -9.43 9.46
N LYS A 3 -13.43 -8.16 9.75
CA LYS A 3 -12.47 -7.37 8.98
C LYS A 3 -11.45 -6.78 9.95
N ILE A 4 -10.18 -6.95 9.63
CA ILE A 4 -9.08 -6.36 10.39
C ILE A 4 -8.21 -5.53 9.45
N SER A 5 -7.43 -4.63 10.04
CA SER A 5 -6.49 -3.83 9.27
C SER A 5 -5.24 -3.55 10.08
N LYS A 6 -4.15 -3.27 9.38
CA LYS A 6 -2.90 -2.83 10.00
C LYS A 6 -2.27 -1.75 9.13
N GLN A 7 -1.76 -0.71 9.77
CA GLN A 7 -1.12 0.41 9.10
C GLN A 7 0.40 0.29 9.17
N PHE A 8 1.04 0.72 8.09
CA PHE A 8 2.49 0.87 7.98
C PHE A 8 2.76 2.24 7.40
N SER A 9 3.91 2.82 7.70
CA SER A 9 4.28 4.11 7.14
C SER A 9 5.69 4.07 6.57
N PHE A 10 5.94 4.90 5.57
CA PHE A 10 7.26 5.08 5.01
C PHE A 10 7.34 6.45 4.34
N SER A 11 8.56 6.93 4.11
CA SER A 11 8.82 8.17 3.41
C SER A 11 9.49 7.87 2.08
N ALA A 12 9.02 8.51 1.01
CA ALA A 12 9.56 8.27 -0.31
C ALA A 12 9.31 9.47 -1.22
N SER A 13 10.05 9.54 -2.32
CA SER A 13 9.87 10.56 -3.35
C SER A 13 9.25 9.97 -4.60
N HIS A 14 8.63 10.81 -5.41
CA HIS A 14 8.14 10.44 -6.72
C HIS A 14 8.05 11.65 -7.65
N VAL A 15 7.90 11.36 -8.94
CA VAL A 15 7.64 12.34 -9.99
C VAL A 15 6.47 11.83 -10.82
N LEU A 16 5.52 12.70 -11.12
CA LEU A 16 4.40 12.39 -12.01
C LEU A 16 4.57 13.21 -13.32
N ASP A 17 5.55 12.83 -14.12
CA ASP A 17 6.02 13.61 -15.26
C ASP A 17 5.05 13.68 -16.44
N LEU A 18 4.05 12.78 -16.53
CA LEU A 18 3.02 12.87 -17.57
C LEU A 18 2.04 14.04 -17.37
N LEU A 19 2.07 14.70 -16.21
CA LEU A 19 1.16 15.82 -15.92
C LEU A 19 1.59 17.13 -16.59
N GLY A 20 2.75 17.15 -17.25
CA GLY A 20 3.28 18.37 -17.88
C GLY A 20 4.17 19.19 -16.95
N LYS A 21 5.05 19.99 -17.54
CA LYS A 21 6.10 20.72 -16.80
C LYS A 21 5.59 21.68 -15.75
N ASP A 22 4.40 22.25 -15.97
CA ASP A 22 3.86 23.30 -15.10
C ASP A 22 3.05 22.75 -13.93
N HIS A 23 2.76 21.43 -13.93
CA HIS A 23 2.04 20.80 -12.82
C HIS A 23 3.00 20.59 -11.65
N PRO A 24 2.62 20.98 -10.40
CA PRO A 24 3.52 20.81 -9.25
C PRO A 24 3.95 19.35 -9.04
N CYS A 25 3.09 18.38 -9.32
CA CYS A 25 3.40 16.95 -9.16
C CYS A 25 4.36 16.43 -10.23
N ALA A 26 4.62 17.18 -11.30
CA ALA A 26 5.61 16.82 -12.30
C ALA A 26 7.06 17.06 -11.83
N ARG A 27 7.23 17.74 -10.69
CA ARG A 27 8.53 17.90 -10.05
C ARG A 27 8.74 16.81 -9.01
N MET A 28 10.00 16.46 -8.77
CA MET A 28 10.35 15.53 -7.72
C MET A 28 9.90 16.10 -6.36
N HIS A 29 9.13 15.32 -5.63
CA HIS A 29 8.68 15.70 -4.29
C HIS A 29 8.50 14.43 -3.45
N GLY A 30 8.36 14.60 -2.15
CA GLY A 30 8.24 13.49 -1.22
C GLY A 30 6.98 13.56 -0.39
N HIS A 31 6.58 12.39 0.11
CA HIS A 31 5.45 12.22 1.02
C HIS A 31 5.81 11.27 2.14
N ASN A 32 5.10 11.41 3.25
CA ASN A 32 5.06 10.39 4.29
C ASN A 32 3.83 9.53 4.01
N TYR A 33 4.05 8.38 3.40
CA TYR A 33 2.96 7.49 3.01
C TYR A 33 2.47 6.67 4.18
N VAL A 34 1.17 6.43 4.21
CA VAL A 34 0.55 5.46 5.13
C VAL A 34 -0.11 4.39 4.28
N ILE A 35 0.28 3.15 4.51
CA ILE A 35 -0.29 1.97 3.85
C ILE A 35 -1.16 1.25 4.87
N THR A 36 -2.40 0.96 4.51
CA THR A 36 -3.28 0.13 5.34
C THR A 36 -3.62 -1.13 4.58
N VAL A 37 -3.28 -2.29 5.13
CA VAL A 37 -3.71 -3.57 4.56
C VAL A 37 -4.97 -4.01 5.27
N HIS A 38 -5.98 -4.43 4.50
CA HIS A 38 -7.29 -4.84 4.99
C HIS A 38 -7.49 -6.33 4.70
N LEU A 39 -7.75 -7.10 5.75
CA LEU A 39 -7.99 -8.53 5.65
C LEU A 39 -9.39 -8.85 6.16
N GLN A 40 -9.99 -9.92 5.62
CA GLN A 40 -11.32 -10.36 6.03
C GLN A 40 -11.43 -11.87 6.03
N SER A 41 -12.33 -12.37 6.86
CA SER A 41 -12.71 -13.79 6.90
C SER A 41 -14.09 -13.95 7.51
N GLU A 42 -14.86 -14.93 7.01
CA GLU A 42 -16.14 -15.29 7.62
C GLU A 42 -15.95 -16.08 8.90
N THR A 43 -14.78 -16.72 9.07
CA THR A 43 -14.47 -17.57 10.21
C THR A 43 -13.21 -17.09 10.91
N LEU A 44 -13.03 -17.53 12.14
CA LEU A 44 -11.84 -17.25 12.93
C LEU A 44 -11.04 -18.55 13.13
N ASP A 45 -9.74 -18.41 13.35
CA ASP A 45 -8.90 -19.56 13.67
C ASP A 45 -9.10 -20.01 15.13
N GLU A 46 -8.30 -21.00 15.57
CA GLU A 46 -8.38 -21.56 16.91
C GLU A 46 -8.12 -20.53 18.02
N TYR A 47 -7.44 -19.43 17.72
CA TYR A 47 -7.15 -18.37 18.68
C TYR A 47 -8.18 -17.23 18.63
N GLY A 48 -9.14 -17.28 17.72
CA GLY A 48 -10.11 -16.22 17.52
C GLY A 48 -9.63 -15.10 16.58
N PHE A 49 -8.65 -15.38 15.70
CA PHE A 49 -8.10 -14.38 14.79
C PHE A 49 -8.60 -14.59 13.36
N VAL A 50 -8.80 -13.50 12.63
CA VAL A 50 -8.81 -13.52 11.16
C VAL A 50 -7.39 -13.87 10.68
N LYS A 51 -6.41 -13.25 11.27
CA LYS A 51 -4.99 -13.45 11.01
C LYS A 51 -4.20 -12.85 12.17
N ASP A 52 -3.14 -13.50 12.59
CA ASP A 52 -2.23 -12.91 13.58
C ASP A 52 -1.55 -11.69 12.95
N TYR A 53 -1.66 -10.53 13.61
CA TYR A 53 -1.03 -9.30 13.10
C TYR A 53 0.47 -9.45 12.90
N LYS A 54 1.14 -10.29 13.68
CA LYS A 54 2.57 -10.54 13.53
C LYS A 54 2.92 -11.18 12.19
N SER A 55 2.01 -11.94 11.59
CA SER A 55 2.24 -12.54 10.28
C SER A 55 2.31 -11.50 9.16
N LEU A 56 1.91 -10.26 9.43
CA LEU A 56 2.02 -9.15 8.49
C LEU A 56 3.41 -8.50 8.49
N CYS A 57 4.36 -9.03 9.25
CA CYS A 57 5.74 -8.55 9.27
C CYS A 57 6.39 -8.59 7.88
N VAL A 58 5.93 -9.49 7.00
CA VAL A 58 6.43 -9.57 5.61
C VAL A 58 6.12 -8.29 4.83
N VAL A 59 5.00 -7.64 5.14
CA VAL A 59 4.64 -6.35 4.53
C VAL A 59 5.60 -5.26 5.02
N LYS A 60 5.82 -5.21 6.33
CA LYS A 60 6.74 -4.24 6.94
C LYS A 60 8.14 -4.39 6.36
N GLN A 61 8.63 -5.62 6.26
CA GLN A 61 9.96 -5.89 5.73
C GLN A 61 10.08 -5.45 4.27
N PHE A 62 9.08 -5.74 3.45
CA PHE A 62 9.07 -5.31 2.06
C PHE A 62 9.10 -3.78 1.94
N ILE A 63 8.29 -3.09 2.75
CA ILE A 63 8.26 -1.63 2.78
C ILE A 63 9.63 -1.08 3.15
N ASP A 64 10.25 -1.60 4.19
CA ASP A 64 11.56 -1.13 4.66
C ASP A 64 12.65 -1.39 3.63
N ASP A 65 12.60 -2.51 2.92
CA ASP A 65 13.65 -2.91 1.98
C ASP A 65 13.49 -2.26 0.60
N LYS A 66 12.24 -1.99 0.15
CA LYS A 66 11.97 -1.63 -1.24
C LYS A 66 11.33 -0.26 -1.44
N LEU A 67 10.67 0.28 -0.43
CA LEU A 67 9.89 1.51 -0.59
C LEU A 67 10.42 2.66 0.25
N ASP A 68 10.78 2.40 1.51
CA ASP A 68 11.17 3.45 2.45
C ASP A 68 12.48 4.10 2.02
N HIS A 69 12.48 5.43 2.00
CA HIS A 69 13.63 6.25 1.58
C HIS A 69 14.10 5.94 0.15
N ARG A 70 13.16 5.57 -0.71
CA ARG A 70 13.43 5.27 -2.13
C ARG A 70 12.72 6.28 -3.02
N HIS A 71 13.18 6.36 -4.27
CA HIS A 71 12.47 7.05 -5.34
C HIS A 71 11.51 6.07 -5.98
N LEU A 72 10.21 6.28 -5.82
CA LEU A 72 9.21 5.28 -6.18
C LEU A 72 9.13 5.02 -7.67
N ASN A 73 9.54 5.97 -8.52
CA ASN A 73 9.62 5.75 -9.96
C ASN A 73 10.57 4.61 -10.33
N ASP A 74 11.55 4.31 -9.47
CA ASP A 74 12.50 3.22 -9.69
C ASP A 74 11.95 1.85 -9.29
N VAL A 75 10.85 1.81 -8.54
CA VAL A 75 10.30 0.58 -7.95
C VAL A 75 8.95 0.22 -8.53
N ILE A 76 8.07 1.21 -8.66
CA ILE A 76 6.68 1.00 -9.08
C ILE A 76 6.60 1.02 -10.61
N PRO A 77 6.05 -0.02 -11.26
CA PRO A 77 5.82 0.01 -12.70
C PRO A 77 4.83 1.11 -13.06
N GLY A 78 5.14 1.90 -14.09
CA GLY A 78 4.30 3.02 -14.49
C GLY A 78 4.45 4.21 -13.53
N HIS A 79 3.38 5.01 -13.40
CA HIS A 79 3.38 6.17 -12.52
C HIS A 79 3.15 5.77 -11.07
N PRO A 80 3.98 6.24 -10.13
CA PRO A 80 3.81 5.91 -8.71
C PRO A 80 2.77 6.82 -8.04
N THR A 81 1.56 6.80 -8.53
CA THR A 81 0.39 7.41 -7.89
C THR A 81 -0.05 6.56 -6.70
N SER A 82 -0.87 7.11 -5.80
CA SER A 82 -1.45 6.33 -4.70
C SER A 82 -2.20 5.11 -5.23
N GLU A 83 -2.91 5.27 -6.35
CA GLU A 83 -3.69 4.21 -6.98
C GLU A 83 -2.78 3.06 -7.44
N ASN A 84 -1.70 3.38 -8.15
CA ASN A 84 -0.78 2.36 -8.64
C ASN A 84 0.05 1.73 -7.53
N ILE A 85 0.42 2.51 -6.51
CA ILE A 85 1.10 1.97 -5.33
C ILE A 85 0.20 0.97 -4.60
N ALA A 86 -1.07 1.31 -4.40
CA ALA A 86 -2.02 0.43 -3.72
C ALA A 86 -2.17 -0.89 -4.46
N ARG A 87 -2.35 -0.85 -5.78
CA ARG A 87 -2.46 -2.05 -6.59
C ARG A 87 -1.18 -2.87 -6.59
N PHE A 88 -0.03 -2.23 -6.68
CA PHE A 88 1.27 -2.90 -6.65
C PHE A 88 1.45 -3.70 -5.35
N ILE A 89 1.12 -3.10 -4.21
CA ILE A 89 1.21 -3.77 -2.91
C ILE A 89 0.20 -4.91 -2.83
N TYR A 90 -1.03 -4.68 -3.27
CA TYR A 90 -2.06 -5.72 -3.28
C TYR A 90 -1.59 -6.94 -4.08
N ASP A 91 -1.15 -6.72 -5.32
CA ASP A 91 -0.75 -7.81 -6.20
C ASP A 91 0.46 -8.56 -5.65
N ARG A 92 1.36 -7.85 -4.97
CA ARG A 92 2.56 -8.45 -4.37
C ARG A 92 2.22 -9.41 -3.24
N PHE A 93 1.22 -9.08 -2.41
CA PHE A 93 0.97 -9.82 -1.18
C PHE A 93 -0.24 -10.75 -1.24
N LYS A 94 -1.16 -10.55 -2.18
CA LYS A 94 -2.35 -11.40 -2.28
C LYS A 94 -2.03 -12.90 -2.35
N PRO A 95 -1.03 -13.37 -3.11
CA PRO A 95 -0.72 -14.81 -3.16
C PRO A 95 -0.37 -15.41 -1.81
N GLY A 96 0.33 -14.67 -0.95
CA GLY A 96 0.73 -15.14 0.38
C GLY A 96 -0.23 -14.79 1.50
N LEU A 97 -1.23 -13.95 1.21
CA LEU A 97 -2.22 -13.49 2.20
C LEU A 97 -3.62 -13.61 1.59
N PRO A 98 -4.20 -14.83 1.57
CA PRO A 98 -5.52 -15.03 0.93
C PRO A 98 -6.62 -14.16 1.52
N GLU A 99 -6.51 -13.77 2.81
CA GLU A 99 -7.50 -12.94 3.49
C GLU A 99 -7.43 -11.47 3.08
N LEU A 100 -6.35 -11.04 2.40
CA LEU A 100 -6.21 -9.67 1.93
C LEU A 100 -7.29 -9.36 0.90
N TYR A 101 -8.06 -8.27 1.13
CA TYR A 101 -9.10 -7.89 0.18
C TYR A 101 -8.96 -6.45 -0.32
N ALA A 102 -8.18 -5.60 0.34
CA ALA A 102 -7.98 -4.23 -0.09
C ALA A 102 -6.67 -3.68 0.47
N VAL A 103 -6.09 -2.71 -0.24
CA VAL A 103 -4.93 -1.93 0.22
C VAL A 103 -5.27 -0.46 0.07
N GLU A 104 -5.04 0.29 1.12
CA GLU A 104 -5.25 1.73 1.14
C GLU A 104 -3.91 2.46 1.21
N VAL A 105 -3.77 3.51 0.41
CA VAL A 105 -2.56 4.33 0.37
C VAL A 105 -2.95 5.79 0.58
N SER A 106 -2.31 6.44 1.54
CA SER A 106 -2.47 7.86 1.80
C SER A 106 -1.12 8.56 1.61
N GLU A 107 -1.10 9.60 0.77
CA GLU A 107 0.08 10.46 0.57
C GLU A 107 0.08 11.62 1.57
N THR A 108 -1.11 12.06 1.97
CA THR A 108 -1.31 13.17 2.90
C THR A 108 -2.39 12.78 3.91
N PRO A 109 -2.48 13.49 5.06
CA PRO A 109 -3.55 13.20 6.02
C PRO A 109 -4.97 13.43 5.48
N GLN A 110 -5.12 14.19 4.38
CA GLN A 110 -6.42 14.54 3.84
C GLN A 110 -6.87 13.68 2.67
N THR A 111 -6.01 12.84 2.13
CA THR A 111 -6.31 12.06 0.90
C THR A 111 -5.96 10.60 1.09
N SER A 112 -6.72 9.73 0.43
CA SER A 112 -6.41 8.31 0.40
C SER A 112 -7.01 7.66 -0.84
N CYS A 113 -6.42 6.54 -1.21
CA CYS A 113 -6.92 5.68 -2.28
C CYS A 113 -7.04 4.26 -1.73
N VAL A 114 -8.16 3.60 -1.99
CA VAL A 114 -8.34 2.19 -1.66
C VAL A 114 -8.42 1.40 -2.96
N TYR A 115 -7.54 0.42 -3.11
CA TYR A 115 -7.64 -0.55 -4.20
C TYR A 115 -8.28 -1.83 -3.68
N GLU A 116 -9.38 -2.20 -4.26
CA GLU A 116 -10.07 -3.46 -4.04
C GLU A 116 -10.45 -4.02 -5.40
N PRO A 117 -9.99 -5.23 -5.78
CA PRO A 117 -10.31 -5.77 -7.09
C PRO A 117 -11.81 -5.91 -7.30
N SER A 118 -12.27 -5.64 -8.52
CA SER A 118 -13.65 -5.91 -8.91
C SER A 118 -13.90 -7.41 -8.92
N ARG A 119 -15.12 -7.79 -8.55
CA ARG A 119 -15.54 -9.20 -8.56
C ARG A 119 -16.10 -9.59 -9.91
#